data_ef581b606821053b99a23b915c9b2de9
#
_entry.id   ef581b606821053b99a23b915c9b2de9
#
_cell.length_a   1.000
_cell.length_b   1.000
_cell.length_c   1.000
_cell.angle_alpha   90.00
_cell.angle_beta   90.00
_cell.angle_gamma   90.00
#
_symmetry.space_group_name_H-M   'P 1'
#
loop_
_entity.id
_entity.type
_entity.pdbx_description
1 polymer ?
#
loop_
_entity_poly.entity_id
_entity_poly.type
_entity_poly.pdbx_seq_one_letter_code
_entity_poly.pdbx_strand_id
1 'polypeptide(L)'
;KVGAAVLADPRAHYGHDLIVGGGPAEVLAAALDLQAADVVIDLADEPLVTAKVKQQLAAQSEAAGLRYLAPGMGLAAAQVEQIAFSGAQLAVIGTGKRTGKTAVCGQLARLIDGAGGAPAVVSMGRGGPVEPILELPPVPLEALLALSRGGVHAASDYLEDAVIAGVPTVGCRRIGGGATGETAFTNFAQGARLAAALR
;
A
#
# COMPACT_ATOMS: atom_id res chain seq x y z
N LYS A 1 -14.09 4.31 0.50
CA LYS A 1 -15.33 5.11 0.73
C LYS A 1 -15.01 6.12 1.83
N VAL A 2 -15.37 7.37 1.63
CA VAL A 2 -15.25 8.43 2.64
C VAL A 2 -16.41 8.29 3.63
N GLY A 3 -16.13 8.42 4.93
CA GLY A 3 -17.17 8.29 5.96
C GLY A 3 -18.19 9.45 5.91
N ALA A 4 -19.41 9.19 6.35
CA ALA A 4 -20.48 10.18 6.32
C ALA A 4 -20.14 11.47 7.10
N ALA A 5 -19.43 11.37 8.22
CA ALA A 5 -18.97 12.52 8.99
C ALA A 5 -18.01 13.42 8.21
N VAL A 6 -17.13 12.83 7.40
CA VAL A 6 -16.18 13.56 6.53
C VAL A 6 -16.92 14.22 5.36
N LEU A 7 -17.94 13.56 4.81
CA LEU A 7 -18.77 14.13 3.75
C LEU A 7 -19.65 15.28 4.26
N ALA A 8 -20.02 15.27 5.54
CA ALA A 8 -20.80 16.34 6.15
C ALA A 8 -20.00 17.64 6.34
N ASP A 9 -18.71 17.52 6.65
CA ASP A 9 -17.79 18.68 6.77
C ASP A 9 -16.39 18.32 6.26
N PRO A 10 -16.21 18.28 4.94
CA PRO A 10 -14.91 17.97 4.35
C PRO A 10 -13.83 19.00 4.67
N ARG A 11 -14.21 20.27 4.84
CA ARG A 11 -13.27 21.32 5.17
C ARG A 11 -12.63 21.15 6.54
N ALA A 12 -13.39 20.74 7.54
CA ALA A 12 -12.85 20.46 8.87
C ALA A 12 -11.84 19.31 8.85
N HIS A 13 -12.01 18.35 7.92
CA HIS A 13 -11.16 17.17 7.84
C HIS A 13 -9.94 17.35 6.92
N TYR A 14 -10.13 17.97 5.75
CA TYR A 14 -9.08 18.09 4.72
C TYR A 14 -8.54 19.51 4.54
N GLY A 15 -9.15 20.51 5.16
CA GLY A 15 -8.85 21.91 4.92
C GLY A 15 -9.42 22.46 3.60
N HIS A 16 -10.06 21.61 2.80
CA HIS A 16 -10.60 21.93 1.48
C HIS A 16 -11.95 21.27 1.25
N ASP A 17 -12.71 21.81 0.28
CA ASP A 17 -13.96 21.21 -0.18
C ASP A 17 -13.69 19.91 -0.96
N LEU A 18 -14.67 19.02 -0.96
CA LEU A 18 -14.65 17.80 -1.75
C LEU A 18 -15.67 17.91 -2.89
N ILE A 19 -15.25 17.47 -4.06
CA ILE A 19 -16.16 17.20 -5.17
C ILE A 19 -16.43 15.69 -5.15
N VAL A 20 -17.67 15.31 -4.98
CA VAL A 20 -18.10 13.92 -4.85
C VAL A 20 -19.23 13.61 -5.84
N GLY A 21 -19.28 12.37 -6.30
CA GLY A 21 -20.33 11.87 -7.21
C GLY A 21 -19.77 11.54 -8.59
N GLY A 22 -20.52 10.80 -9.37
CA GLY A 22 -20.13 10.37 -10.70
C GLY A 22 -18.90 9.47 -10.77
N GLY A 23 -18.38 9.32 -11.97
CA GLY A 23 -17.12 8.63 -12.23
C GLY A 23 -15.89 9.56 -12.10
N PRO A 24 -14.66 9.03 -12.06
CA PRO A 24 -13.45 9.83 -11.92
C PRO A 24 -13.30 10.94 -12.97
N ALA A 25 -13.70 10.68 -14.22
CA ALA A 25 -13.64 11.67 -15.29
C ALA A 25 -14.65 12.82 -15.10
N GLU A 26 -15.84 12.51 -14.59
CA GLU A 26 -16.87 13.52 -14.28
C GLU A 26 -16.47 14.40 -13.10
N VAL A 27 -15.88 13.78 -12.07
CA VAL A 27 -15.34 14.49 -10.90
C VAL A 27 -14.20 15.42 -11.31
N LEU A 28 -13.31 14.96 -12.19
CA LEU A 28 -12.23 15.79 -12.72
C LEU A 28 -12.78 16.99 -13.53
N ALA A 29 -13.74 16.75 -14.42
CA ALA A 29 -14.38 17.82 -15.17
C ALA A 29 -15.01 18.88 -14.25
N ALA A 30 -15.80 18.44 -13.28
CA ALA A 30 -16.42 19.34 -12.29
C ALA A 30 -15.37 20.12 -11.47
N ALA A 31 -14.23 19.49 -11.14
CA ALA A 31 -13.15 20.17 -10.44
C ALA A 31 -12.50 21.28 -11.29
N LEU A 32 -12.30 21.01 -12.56
CA LEU A 32 -11.71 21.98 -13.50
C LEU A 32 -12.64 23.16 -13.79
N ASP A 33 -13.95 22.93 -13.78
CA ASP A 33 -14.95 23.99 -13.93
C ASP A 33 -15.01 24.93 -12.71
N LEU A 34 -14.69 24.41 -11.53
CA LEU A 34 -14.79 25.17 -10.27
C LEU A 34 -13.52 25.91 -9.90
N GLN A 35 -12.37 25.42 -10.31
CA GLN A 35 -11.08 25.97 -9.87
C GLN A 35 -10.02 25.88 -10.97
N ALA A 36 -9.32 26.98 -11.22
CA ALA A 36 -8.14 26.98 -12.06
C ALA A 36 -7.03 26.13 -11.40
N ALA A 37 -6.40 25.28 -12.19
CA ALA A 37 -5.33 24.41 -11.75
C ALA A 37 -4.21 24.38 -12.82
N ASP A 38 -2.98 24.15 -12.40
CA ASP A 38 -1.83 23.93 -13.29
C ASP A 38 -1.48 22.44 -13.39
N VAL A 39 -1.92 21.65 -12.41
CA VAL A 39 -1.57 20.24 -12.30
C VAL A 39 -2.69 19.45 -11.65
N VAL A 40 -2.93 18.26 -12.18
CA VAL A 40 -3.77 17.22 -11.56
C VAL A 40 -2.85 16.19 -10.93
N ILE A 41 -3.04 15.90 -9.65
CA ILE A 41 -2.30 14.87 -8.92
C ILE A 41 -3.25 13.73 -8.60
N ASP A 42 -3.06 12.59 -9.26
CA ASP A 42 -3.84 11.37 -9.01
C ASP A 42 -3.18 10.54 -7.90
N LEU A 43 -3.81 10.52 -6.75
CA LEU A 43 -3.41 9.70 -5.60
C LEU A 43 -4.21 8.40 -5.49
N ALA A 44 -5.03 8.11 -6.50
CA ALA A 44 -5.90 6.94 -6.48
C ALA A 44 -5.14 5.65 -6.82
N ASP A 45 -5.65 4.55 -6.28
CA ASP A 45 -5.10 3.21 -6.45
C ASP A 45 -6.14 2.22 -7.00
N GLU A 46 -5.61 1.16 -7.60
CA GLU A 46 -6.45 0.00 -7.90
C GLU A 46 -7.01 -0.66 -6.62
N PRO A 47 -8.23 -1.20 -6.71
CA PRO A 47 -9.06 -1.33 -7.89
C PRO A 47 -10.00 -0.12 -8.14
N LEU A 48 -9.86 0.97 -7.39
CA LEU A 48 -10.75 2.14 -7.50
C LEU A 48 -10.57 2.88 -8.82
N VAL A 49 -9.31 3.07 -9.23
CA VAL A 49 -8.96 3.68 -10.51
C VAL A 49 -8.02 2.74 -11.26
N THR A 50 -8.51 2.15 -12.34
CA THR A 50 -7.74 1.22 -13.18
C THR A 50 -6.77 1.97 -14.08
N ALA A 51 -5.77 1.29 -14.65
CA ALA A 51 -4.83 1.85 -15.61
C ALA A 51 -5.54 2.54 -16.79
N LYS A 52 -6.62 1.96 -17.30
CA LYS A 52 -7.43 2.58 -18.35
C LYS A 52 -8.03 3.90 -17.92
N VAL A 53 -8.58 3.96 -16.71
CA VAL A 53 -9.16 5.21 -16.16
C VAL A 53 -8.06 6.24 -15.94
N LYS A 54 -6.88 5.86 -15.45
CA LYS A 54 -5.74 6.78 -15.32
C LYS A 54 -5.33 7.40 -16.66
N GLN A 55 -5.28 6.60 -17.72
CA GLN A 55 -5.00 7.11 -19.07
C GLN A 55 -6.08 8.09 -19.56
N GLN A 56 -7.35 7.83 -19.25
CA GLN A 56 -8.45 8.76 -19.58
C GLN A 56 -8.32 10.08 -18.82
N LEU A 57 -8.01 10.04 -17.52
CA LEU A 57 -7.79 11.23 -16.70
C LEU A 57 -6.58 12.03 -17.17
N ALA A 58 -5.49 11.36 -17.54
CA ALA A 58 -4.31 12.01 -18.12
C ALA A 58 -4.66 12.73 -19.42
N ALA A 59 -5.34 12.05 -20.36
CA ALA A 59 -5.76 12.65 -21.64
C ALA A 59 -6.73 13.84 -21.43
N GLN A 60 -7.65 13.73 -20.47
CA GLN A 60 -8.56 14.83 -20.11
C GLN A 60 -7.81 16.04 -19.52
N SER A 61 -6.83 15.78 -18.65
CA SER A 61 -5.99 16.84 -18.07
C SER A 61 -5.17 17.55 -19.15
N GLU A 62 -4.52 16.78 -20.04
CA GLU A 62 -3.73 17.32 -21.16
C GLU A 62 -4.60 18.14 -22.12
N ALA A 63 -5.81 17.67 -22.43
CA ALA A 63 -6.76 18.40 -23.25
C ALA A 63 -7.19 19.73 -22.62
N ALA A 64 -7.18 19.84 -21.29
CA ALA A 64 -7.41 21.07 -20.55
C ALA A 64 -6.13 21.90 -20.35
N GLY A 65 -4.99 21.53 -20.95
CA GLY A 65 -3.73 22.23 -20.82
C GLY A 65 -3.00 22.02 -19.50
N LEU A 66 -3.37 20.98 -18.73
CA LEU A 66 -2.82 20.69 -17.42
C LEU A 66 -1.82 19.54 -17.46
N ARG A 67 -0.88 19.57 -16.53
CA ARG A 67 -0.02 18.42 -16.27
C ARG A 67 -0.78 17.39 -15.45
N TYR A 68 -0.64 16.11 -15.80
CA TYR A 68 -1.15 15.00 -15.00
C TYR A 68 0.02 14.27 -14.33
N LEU A 69 -0.03 14.17 -13.02
CA LEU A 69 0.95 13.45 -12.22
C LEU A 69 0.22 12.34 -11.47
N ALA A 70 0.56 11.10 -11.80
CA ALA A 70 0.15 9.95 -11.00
C ALA A 70 1.43 9.29 -10.46
N PRO A 71 1.48 8.98 -9.16
CA PRO A 71 2.55 8.16 -8.64
C PRO A 71 2.62 6.88 -9.46
N GLY A 72 3.68 6.73 -10.24
CA GLY A 72 3.93 5.55 -11.03
C GLY A 72 3.45 5.51 -12.46
N MET A 73 3.12 6.61 -13.06
CA MET A 73 3.03 6.71 -14.54
C MET A 73 4.37 7.14 -15.19
N GLY A 74 5.45 7.09 -14.43
CA GLY A 74 6.78 7.23 -15.01
C GLY A 74 7.19 5.94 -15.72
N LEU A 75 7.74 6.06 -16.93
CA LEU A 75 8.34 4.94 -17.67
C LEU A 75 9.77 4.62 -17.18
N ALA A 76 10.15 5.06 -15.99
CA ALA A 76 11.43 4.73 -15.41
C ALA A 76 11.43 3.24 -15.02
N ALA A 77 12.48 2.55 -15.41
CA ALA A 77 12.69 1.18 -14.97
C ALA A 77 12.71 1.13 -13.43
N ALA A 78 11.98 0.18 -12.86
CA ALA A 78 12.02 -0.03 -11.42
C ALA A 78 13.47 -0.21 -10.98
N GLN A 79 13.92 0.59 -10.04
CA GLN A 79 15.23 0.39 -9.43
C GLN A 79 15.17 -0.88 -8.58
N VAL A 80 15.73 -1.96 -9.08
CA VAL A 80 15.80 -3.24 -8.41
C VAL A 80 17.08 -3.30 -7.60
N GLU A 81 16.95 -3.34 -6.29
CA GLU A 81 18.09 -3.55 -5.41
C GLU A 81 18.33 -5.06 -5.23
N GLN A 82 19.57 -5.49 -5.46
CA GLN A 82 19.99 -6.86 -5.21
C GLN A 82 20.30 -7.03 -3.71
N ILE A 83 19.58 -7.95 -3.07
CA ILE A 83 19.81 -8.30 -1.67
C ILE A 83 20.47 -9.67 -1.64
N ALA A 84 21.66 -9.76 -1.07
CA ALA A 84 22.36 -11.04 -0.92
C ALA A 84 21.60 -11.91 0.10
N PHE A 85 21.01 -12.97 -0.40
CA PHE A 85 20.34 -13.97 0.42
C PHE A 85 20.41 -15.33 -0.29
N SER A 86 20.94 -16.32 0.40
CA SER A 86 21.13 -17.68 -0.15
C SER A 86 19.98 -18.64 0.16
N GLY A 87 19.04 -18.25 1.01
CA GLY A 87 17.88 -19.06 1.38
C GLY A 87 16.80 -19.09 0.29
N ALA A 88 15.89 -20.04 0.41
CA ALA A 88 14.73 -20.12 -0.47
C ALA A 88 13.84 -18.89 -0.27
N GLN A 89 13.29 -18.36 -1.36
CA GLN A 89 12.43 -17.20 -1.36
C GLN A 89 11.09 -17.55 -2.02
N LEU A 90 10.02 -17.11 -1.39
CA LEU A 90 8.65 -17.26 -1.88
C LEU A 90 7.93 -15.93 -1.87
N ALA A 91 7.39 -15.53 -3.00
CA ALA A 91 6.59 -14.30 -3.11
C ALA A 91 5.10 -14.63 -3.20
N VAL A 92 4.31 -14.03 -2.31
CA VAL A 92 2.84 -14.05 -2.38
C VAL A 92 2.36 -12.77 -3.03
N ILE A 93 1.93 -12.85 -4.27
CA ILE A 93 1.44 -11.73 -5.06
C ILE A 93 -0.06 -11.89 -5.33
N GLY A 94 -0.74 -10.77 -5.54
CA GLY A 94 -2.16 -10.78 -5.88
C GLY A 94 -2.50 -9.62 -6.78
N THR A 95 -3.54 -9.80 -7.59
CA THR A 95 -3.99 -8.87 -8.61
C THR A 95 -4.70 -7.63 -8.06
N GLY A 96 -4.89 -7.54 -6.73
CA GLY A 96 -5.58 -6.40 -6.12
C GLY A 96 -5.56 -6.42 -4.59
N LYS A 97 -6.30 -5.48 -4.02
CA LYS A 97 -6.55 -5.43 -2.57
C LYS A 97 -7.57 -6.49 -2.15
N ARG A 98 -7.46 -6.95 -0.91
CA ARG A 98 -8.39 -7.92 -0.29
C ARG A 98 -8.49 -9.25 -1.04
N THR A 99 -7.42 -9.64 -1.72
CA THR A 99 -7.32 -10.93 -2.41
C THR A 99 -6.80 -12.06 -1.51
N GLY A 100 -6.63 -11.81 -0.21
CA GLY A 100 -6.21 -12.81 0.76
C GLY A 100 -4.70 -13.02 0.85
N LYS A 101 -3.87 -12.12 0.30
CA LYS A 101 -2.40 -12.27 0.33
C LYS A 101 -1.84 -12.52 1.73
N THR A 102 -2.23 -11.72 2.71
CA THR A 102 -1.78 -11.84 4.11
C THR A 102 -2.16 -13.20 4.68
N ALA A 103 -3.41 -13.63 4.51
CA ALA A 103 -3.86 -14.94 5.00
C ALA A 103 -3.09 -16.11 4.35
N VAL A 104 -2.85 -16.03 3.04
CA VAL A 104 -2.06 -17.07 2.32
C VAL A 104 -0.62 -17.06 2.78
N CYS A 105 -0.01 -15.89 2.93
CA CYS A 105 1.36 -15.72 3.40
C CYS A 105 1.54 -16.31 4.81
N GLY A 106 0.68 -15.94 5.74
CA GLY A 106 0.70 -16.46 7.10
C GLY A 106 0.50 -17.98 7.16
N GLN A 107 -0.41 -18.54 6.35
CA GLN A 107 -0.60 -20.00 6.29
C GLN A 107 0.61 -20.72 5.72
N LEU A 108 1.24 -20.19 4.66
CA LEU A 108 2.47 -20.76 4.10
C LEU A 108 3.61 -20.71 5.11
N ALA A 109 3.78 -19.59 5.82
CA ALA A 109 4.79 -19.45 6.86
C ALA A 109 4.61 -20.51 7.97
N ARG A 110 3.38 -20.74 8.43
CA ARG A 110 3.06 -21.79 9.41
C ARG A 110 3.40 -23.19 8.90
N LEU A 111 3.08 -23.49 7.64
CA LEU A 111 3.38 -24.80 7.04
C LEU A 111 4.88 -25.02 6.93
N ILE A 112 5.64 -24.00 6.54
CA ILE A 112 7.11 -24.08 6.43
C ILE A 112 7.72 -24.27 7.82
N ASP A 113 7.26 -23.51 8.80
CA ASP A 113 7.73 -23.63 10.19
C ASP A 113 7.43 -25.01 10.76
N GLY A 114 6.20 -25.49 10.59
CA GLY A 114 5.79 -26.83 11.01
C GLY A 114 6.53 -27.97 10.32
N ALA A 115 7.10 -27.73 9.14
CA ALA A 115 7.96 -28.66 8.42
C ALA A 115 9.44 -28.58 8.85
N GLY A 116 9.76 -27.80 9.88
CA GLY A 116 11.13 -27.60 10.37
C GLY A 116 11.94 -26.56 9.59
N GLY A 117 11.31 -25.82 8.68
CA GLY A 117 11.88 -24.62 8.12
C GLY A 117 11.89 -23.50 9.16
N ALA A 118 12.60 -22.43 8.90
CA ALA A 118 12.58 -21.28 9.79
C ALA A 118 12.24 -20.03 8.96
N PRO A 119 10.97 -19.84 8.57
CA PRO A 119 10.57 -18.75 7.70
C PRO A 119 10.65 -17.39 8.41
N ALA A 120 10.90 -16.36 7.64
CA ALA A 120 10.63 -14.97 8.04
C ALA A 120 9.74 -14.33 6.98
N VAL A 121 8.72 -13.60 7.43
CA VAL A 121 7.82 -12.89 6.53
C VAL A 121 8.28 -11.45 6.38
N VAL A 122 8.30 -10.92 5.15
CA VAL A 122 8.45 -9.48 4.89
C VAL A 122 7.14 -8.98 4.33
N SER A 123 6.41 -8.23 5.12
CA SER A 123 5.10 -7.71 4.77
C SER A 123 5.20 -6.23 4.39
N MET A 124 4.55 -5.85 3.30
CA MET A 124 4.62 -4.49 2.77
C MET A 124 3.22 -3.92 2.58
N GLY A 125 2.85 -2.99 3.44
CA GLY A 125 1.55 -2.33 3.42
C GLY A 125 1.65 -0.80 3.31
N ARG A 126 0.58 -0.14 2.88
CA ARG A 126 0.53 1.34 2.82
C ARG A 126 0.59 1.99 4.19
N GLY A 127 -0.02 1.35 5.17
CA GLY A 127 0.01 1.77 6.56
C GLY A 127 1.18 1.20 7.36
N GLY A 128 2.13 0.55 6.71
CA GLY A 128 3.30 -0.01 7.36
C GLY A 128 4.18 1.07 8.02
N PRO A 129 5.13 0.67 8.84
CA PRO A 129 6.01 1.59 9.57
C PRO A 129 6.94 2.35 8.62
N VAL A 130 7.29 3.59 8.98
CA VAL A 130 8.22 4.45 8.20
C VAL A 130 9.61 3.83 8.16
N GLU A 131 10.07 3.31 9.31
CA GLU A 131 11.26 2.48 9.41
C GLU A 131 10.81 1.02 9.53
N PRO A 132 11.50 0.06 8.89
CA PRO A 132 11.14 -1.35 9.01
C PRO A 132 11.16 -1.82 10.46
N ILE A 133 10.12 -2.53 10.88
CA ILE A 133 10.00 -3.09 12.22
C ILE A 133 10.08 -4.61 12.15
N LEU A 134 10.99 -5.19 12.92
CA LEU A 134 11.07 -6.64 13.11
C LEU A 134 10.27 -7.03 14.35
N GLU A 135 9.25 -7.84 14.14
CA GLU A 135 8.48 -8.49 15.20
C GLU A 135 8.96 -9.94 15.37
N LEU A 136 9.37 -10.26 16.57
CA LEU A 136 9.77 -11.63 16.94
C LEU A 136 8.67 -12.27 17.78
N PRO A 137 8.23 -13.50 17.45
CA PRO A 137 7.23 -14.20 18.24
C PRO A 137 7.78 -14.60 19.62
N PRO A 138 6.91 -14.72 20.65
CA PRO A 138 5.46 -14.56 20.59
C PRO A 138 5.03 -13.10 20.62
N VAL A 139 4.17 -12.68 19.67
CA VAL A 139 3.55 -11.36 19.66
C VAL A 139 2.12 -11.50 20.22
N PRO A 140 1.76 -10.76 21.28
CA PRO A 140 0.45 -10.89 21.89
C PRO A 140 -0.64 -10.28 21.00
N LEU A 141 -1.83 -10.90 21.00
CA LEU A 141 -2.99 -10.39 20.27
C LEU A 141 -3.37 -8.96 20.69
N GLU A 142 -3.10 -8.61 21.94
CA GLU A 142 -3.34 -7.26 22.48
C GLU A 142 -2.58 -6.18 21.72
N ALA A 143 -1.42 -6.48 21.15
CA ALA A 143 -0.66 -5.54 20.32
C ALA A 143 -1.44 -5.18 19.06
N LEU A 144 -2.06 -6.16 18.39
CA LEU A 144 -2.92 -5.95 17.23
C LEU A 144 -4.19 -5.16 17.60
N LEU A 145 -4.81 -5.50 18.72
CA LEU A 145 -5.98 -4.79 19.22
C LEU A 145 -5.66 -3.33 19.60
N ALA A 146 -4.48 -3.07 20.14
CA ALA A 146 -4.05 -1.71 20.48
C ALA A 146 -3.90 -0.83 19.22
N LEU A 147 -3.32 -1.36 18.15
CA LEU A 147 -3.25 -0.66 16.86
C LEU A 147 -4.65 -0.35 16.31
N SER A 148 -5.54 -1.34 16.33
CA SER A 148 -6.92 -1.16 15.86
C SER A 148 -7.66 -0.10 16.65
N ARG A 149 -7.55 -0.10 17.99
CA ARG A 149 -8.14 0.92 18.87
C ARG A 149 -7.54 2.32 18.66
N GLY A 150 -6.25 2.37 18.29
CA GLY A 150 -5.57 3.61 17.91
C GLY A 150 -5.93 4.14 16.52
N GLY A 151 -6.85 3.47 15.80
CA GLY A 151 -7.25 3.86 14.44
C GLY A 151 -6.23 3.52 13.35
N VAL A 152 -5.21 2.73 13.65
CA VAL A 152 -4.11 2.38 12.73
C VAL A 152 -4.33 1.02 12.08
N HIS A 153 -5.53 0.76 11.58
CA HIS A 153 -5.91 -0.54 11.04
C HIS A 153 -5.18 -0.94 9.74
N ALA A 154 -4.71 0.02 8.97
CA ALA A 154 -3.98 -0.26 7.71
C ALA A 154 -2.52 -0.68 7.93
N ALA A 155 -2.01 -0.55 9.15
CA ALA A 155 -0.64 -0.92 9.53
C ALA A 155 -0.51 -2.35 10.05
N SER A 156 -1.62 -3.10 10.14
CA SER A 156 -1.67 -4.37 10.87
C SER A 156 -1.16 -5.58 10.10
N ASP A 157 -0.97 -5.50 8.78
CA ASP A 157 -0.65 -6.68 7.96
C ASP A 157 0.54 -7.49 8.52
N TYR A 158 1.64 -6.82 8.90
CA TYR A 158 2.80 -7.51 9.45
C TYR A 158 2.58 -8.04 10.87
N LEU A 159 1.78 -7.34 11.65
CA LEU A 159 1.45 -7.76 13.01
C LEU A 159 0.47 -8.94 13.00
N GLU A 160 -0.46 -8.98 12.04
CA GLU A 160 -1.32 -10.13 11.81
C GLU A 160 -0.49 -11.38 11.49
N ASP A 161 0.48 -11.30 10.58
CA ASP A 161 1.36 -12.42 10.25
C ASP A 161 2.19 -12.85 11.47
N ALA A 162 2.74 -11.92 12.25
CA ALA A 162 3.49 -12.23 13.46
C ALA A 162 2.64 -12.92 14.54
N VAL A 163 1.41 -12.44 14.74
CA VAL A 163 0.47 -13.01 15.73
C VAL A 163 -0.08 -14.35 15.28
N ILE A 164 -0.54 -14.46 14.02
CA ILE A 164 -1.28 -15.62 13.53
C ILE A 164 -0.32 -16.74 13.08
N ALA A 165 0.74 -16.39 12.37
CA ALA A 165 1.72 -17.36 11.90
C ALA A 165 2.75 -17.75 12.98
N GLY A 166 3.00 -16.86 13.95
CA GLY A 166 3.96 -17.12 15.02
C GLY A 166 5.42 -17.20 14.53
N VAL A 167 5.72 -16.51 13.44
CA VAL A 167 7.05 -16.47 12.83
C VAL A 167 7.61 -15.05 12.83
N PRO A 168 8.95 -14.87 12.75
CA PRO A 168 9.54 -13.54 12.61
C PRO A 168 8.95 -12.82 11.41
N THR A 169 8.51 -11.59 11.62
CA THR A 169 7.86 -10.78 10.58
C THR A 169 8.43 -9.38 10.55
N VAL A 170 8.78 -8.91 9.36
CA VAL A 170 9.26 -7.54 9.15
C VAL A 170 8.18 -6.72 8.47
N GLY A 171 7.72 -5.68 9.16
CA GLY A 171 6.79 -4.70 8.62
C GLY A 171 7.49 -3.64 7.81
N CYS A 172 7.02 -3.41 6.60
CA CYS A 172 7.51 -2.40 5.68
C CYS A 172 6.38 -1.51 5.16
N ARG A 173 6.74 -0.33 4.67
CA ARG A 173 5.80 0.60 4.05
C ARG A 173 6.05 0.74 2.56
N ARG A 174 4.95 0.91 1.84
CA ARG A 174 4.95 1.33 0.44
C ARG A 174 3.89 2.42 0.24
N ILE A 175 4.28 3.49 -0.42
CA ILE A 175 3.37 4.56 -0.86
C ILE A 175 3.41 4.59 -2.39
N GLY A 176 2.24 4.57 -3.02
CA GLY A 176 2.13 4.48 -4.48
C GLY A 176 2.37 3.06 -4.99
N GLY A 177 2.58 2.95 -6.27
CA GLY A 177 2.70 1.68 -6.96
C GLY A 177 1.35 0.97 -7.12
N GLY A 178 1.34 -0.04 -7.91
CA GLY A 178 0.21 -0.84 -8.33
C GLY A 178 0.63 -1.55 -9.59
N ALA A 179 -0.31 -2.08 -10.37
CA ALA A 179 0.03 -2.78 -11.61
C ALA A 179 0.70 -1.89 -12.66
N THR A 180 0.64 -0.57 -12.51
CA THR A 180 1.05 0.39 -13.55
C THR A 180 2.02 1.45 -13.04
N GLY A 181 2.54 1.35 -11.79
CA GLY A 181 3.18 2.51 -11.30
C GLY A 181 4.41 2.35 -10.42
N GLU A 182 5.24 3.38 -10.44
CA GLU A 182 6.36 3.52 -9.52
C GLU A 182 5.87 3.72 -8.09
N THR A 183 6.63 3.22 -7.14
CA THR A 183 6.43 3.53 -5.74
C THR A 183 7.06 4.90 -5.45
N ALA A 184 6.27 5.82 -4.89
CA ALA A 184 6.78 7.10 -4.42
C ALA A 184 7.70 6.93 -3.20
N PHE A 185 7.46 5.90 -2.41
CA PHE A 185 8.28 5.52 -1.27
C PHE A 185 8.16 4.02 -1.02
N THR A 186 9.28 3.38 -0.69
CA THR A 186 9.31 2.04 -0.12
C THR A 186 10.57 1.84 0.73
N ASN A 187 10.43 1.19 1.86
CA ASN A 187 11.53 0.71 2.70
C ASN A 187 11.66 -0.82 2.65
N PHE A 188 11.07 -1.45 1.64
CA PHE A 188 11.05 -2.92 1.51
C PHE A 188 12.44 -3.54 1.43
N ALA A 189 13.38 -2.91 0.72
CA ALA A 189 14.75 -3.40 0.62
C ALA A 189 15.47 -3.41 1.98
N GLN A 190 15.23 -2.39 2.81
CA GLN A 190 15.75 -2.34 4.18
C GLN A 190 15.15 -3.47 5.04
N GLY A 191 13.83 -3.67 4.94
CA GLY A 191 13.15 -4.76 5.65
C GLY A 191 13.59 -6.14 5.20
N ALA A 192 13.81 -6.34 3.91
CA ALA A 192 14.34 -7.59 3.39
C ALA A 192 15.77 -7.88 3.89
N ARG A 193 16.61 -6.84 4.03
CA ARG A 193 17.93 -6.99 4.68
C ARG A 193 17.81 -7.39 6.15
N LEU A 194 16.85 -6.80 6.89
CA LEU A 194 16.61 -7.21 8.28
C LEU A 194 16.19 -8.68 8.37
N ALA A 195 15.28 -9.13 7.49
CA ALA A 195 14.86 -10.51 7.44
C ALA A 195 16.03 -11.45 7.05
N ALA A 196 16.87 -11.05 6.09
CA ALA A 196 18.03 -11.83 5.68
C ALA A 196 19.08 -11.96 6.81
N ALA A 197 19.19 -10.98 7.68
CA ALA A 197 20.12 -11.00 8.82
C ALA A 197 19.70 -11.94 9.96
N LEU A 198 18.48 -12.49 9.91
CA LEU A 198 18.02 -13.51 10.87
C LEU A 198 18.58 -14.91 10.58
N ARG A 199 19.38 -15.08 9.51
CA ARG A 199 19.88 -16.37 9.01
C ARG A 199 21.39 -16.47 9.04
#